data_8ca87905a487c908170ed8bc377aa8cd
#
_entry.id   8ca87905a487c908170ed8bc377aa8cd
#
_cell.length_a   1.000
_cell.length_b   1.000
_cell.length_c   1.000
_cell.angle_alpha   90.00
_cell.angle_beta   90.00
_cell.angle_gamma   90.00
#
_symmetry.space_group_name_H-M   'P 1'
#
loop_
_entity.id
_entity.type
_entity.pdbx_description
1 polymer ?
#
loop_
_entity_poly.entity_id
_entity_poly.type
_entity_poly.pdbx_seq_one_letter_code
_entity_poly.pdbx_strand_id
1 'polypeptide(L)'
;RDNPKLIYASASGWGPLGPESQEPAFDYLGLARSGIMFAAGEPESPPTGLVGGISDQMGAIMLAHGVVLAVLARERYGMGQEVSVSHLSSMMALQGLSVSLACLLDRDFPRQARDRAWNPMWNHYRCADGRWLALAHLQPDRYWEHFCRAVGRPEMASDPRFASALEREQHAAEAVASLDEIFLERTAEEWVGFLKEKGDFIVTPINSVADLLHDQQVVENRYLHECDHPDMGRVRVAGPPVGLSETPAQVAFPAPHLGEHTEQVLQEVGGYSSREIESLKQEGVI
;
A
#
# COMPACT_ATOMS: atom_id res chain seq x y z
N ARG A 1 2.20 36.78 -9.11
CA ARG A 1 3.03 37.91 -9.57
C ARG A 1 3.92 38.48 -8.46
N ASP A 2 3.42 38.43 -7.21
CA ASP A 2 4.13 39.04 -6.06
C ASP A 2 5.23 38.14 -5.51
N ASN A 3 5.15 36.83 -5.66
CA ASN A 3 6.19 35.87 -5.27
C ASN A 3 6.44 34.83 -6.38
N PRO A 4 7.41 35.07 -7.28
CA PRO A 4 7.71 34.18 -8.39
C PRO A 4 8.31 32.81 -7.94
N LYS A 5 8.72 32.71 -6.67
CA LYS A 5 9.28 31.50 -6.08
C LYS A 5 8.25 30.69 -5.27
N LEU A 6 7.00 31.16 -5.19
CA LEU A 6 5.95 30.45 -4.47
C LEU A 6 5.67 29.10 -5.10
N ILE A 7 5.62 28.09 -4.27
CA ILE A 7 5.09 26.76 -4.63
C ILE A 7 3.69 26.69 -4.04
N TYR A 8 2.69 26.54 -4.91
CA TYR A 8 1.29 26.37 -4.52
C TYR A 8 0.87 24.93 -4.76
N ALA A 9 0.67 24.18 -3.68
CA ALA A 9 0.30 22.77 -3.74
C ALA A 9 -1.17 22.57 -3.36
N SER A 10 -1.93 21.88 -4.22
CA SER A 10 -3.34 21.59 -4.02
C SER A 10 -3.65 20.11 -4.24
N ALA A 11 -4.56 19.57 -3.43
CA ALA A 11 -5.11 18.23 -3.58
C ALA A 11 -6.63 18.31 -3.73
N SER A 12 -7.18 17.44 -4.58
CA SER A 12 -8.62 17.36 -4.84
C SER A 12 -9.07 15.92 -5.05
N GLY A 13 -10.37 15.68 -5.16
CA GLY A 13 -10.89 14.34 -5.50
C GLY A 13 -10.60 13.96 -6.94
N TRP A 14 -10.89 14.87 -7.88
CA TRP A 14 -11.02 14.53 -9.29
C TRP A 14 -10.05 15.24 -10.22
N GLY A 15 -9.29 16.20 -9.71
CA GLY A 15 -8.39 17.05 -10.49
C GLY A 15 -8.99 18.43 -10.74
N PRO A 16 -8.17 19.40 -11.24
CA PRO A 16 -8.59 20.80 -11.41
C PRO A 16 -9.49 21.04 -12.64
N LEU A 17 -9.57 20.08 -13.54
CA LEU A 17 -10.27 20.20 -14.82
C LEU A 17 -11.41 19.17 -14.92
N GLY A 18 -12.35 19.45 -15.81
CA GLY A 18 -13.49 18.58 -16.09
C GLY A 18 -14.74 18.93 -15.31
N PRO A 19 -15.87 18.27 -15.61
CA PRO A 19 -17.18 18.62 -15.07
C PRO A 19 -17.31 18.43 -13.57
N GLU A 20 -16.49 17.56 -12.97
CA GLU A 20 -16.57 17.20 -11.56
C GLU A 20 -15.41 17.80 -10.73
N SER A 21 -14.69 18.78 -11.26
CA SER A 21 -13.55 19.42 -10.56
C SER A 21 -13.92 20.05 -9.22
N GLN A 22 -15.21 20.40 -9.03
CA GLN A 22 -15.74 21.01 -7.81
C GLN A 22 -16.51 20.01 -6.92
N GLU A 23 -16.67 18.78 -7.38
CA GLU A 23 -17.41 17.78 -6.60
C GLU A 23 -16.58 17.27 -5.40
N PRO A 24 -17.23 17.05 -4.26
CA PRO A 24 -16.57 16.52 -3.08
C PRO A 24 -16.12 15.07 -3.31
N ALA A 25 -15.05 14.68 -2.63
CA ALA A 25 -14.57 13.32 -2.60
C ALA A 25 -13.99 12.98 -1.22
N PHE A 26 -14.03 11.68 -0.94
CA PHE A 26 -13.37 11.04 0.18
C PHE A 26 -12.63 9.79 -0.34
N ASP A 27 -11.81 9.19 0.50
CA ASP A 27 -11.04 7.98 0.20
C ASP A 27 -11.84 6.93 -0.59
N TYR A 28 -13.02 6.57 -0.08
CA TYR A 28 -13.85 5.52 -0.67
C TYR A 28 -14.30 5.81 -2.11
N LEU A 29 -14.56 7.09 -2.45
CA LEU A 29 -14.91 7.49 -3.80
C LEU A 29 -13.69 7.45 -4.74
N GLY A 30 -12.51 7.80 -4.23
CA GLY A 30 -11.25 7.64 -4.94
C GLY A 30 -10.96 6.18 -5.30
N LEU A 31 -11.16 5.26 -4.34
CA LEU A 31 -11.06 3.82 -4.58
C LEU A 31 -12.07 3.34 -5.63
N ALA A 32 -13.34 3.71 -5.48
CA ALA A 32 -14.41 3.25 -6.36
C ALA A 32 -14.17 3.68 -7.81
N ARG A 33 -13.86 4.96 -8.02
CA ARG A 33 -13.74 5.54 -9.36
C ARG A 33 -12.45 5.16 -10.08
N SER A 34 -11.40 4.83 -9.34
CA SER A 34 -10.12 4.42 -9.93
C SER A 34 -10.11 3.02 -10.52
N GLY A 35 -11.16 2.22 -10.27
CA GLY A 35 -11.26 0.85 -10.74
C GLY A 35 -10.65 -0.20 -9.80
N ILE A 36 -9.90 0.19 -8.75
CA ILE A 36 -9.24 -0.78 -7.86
C ILE A 36 -10.22 -1.69 -7.13
N MET A 37 -11.39 -1.17 -6.74
CA MET A 37 -12.45 -1.97 -6.11
C MET A 37 -13.02 -3.03 -7.05
N PHE A 38 -13.03 -2.74 -8.35
CA PHE A 38 -13.45 -3.69 -9.37
C PHE A 38 -12.35 -4.72 -9.67
N ALA A 39 -11.07 -4.33 -9.60
CA ALA A 39 -9.94 -5.22 -9.85
C ALA A 39 -9.69 -6.23 -8.70
N ALA A 40 -10.14 -5.93 -7.47
CA ALA A 40 -9.96 -6.78 -6.30
C ALA A 40 -11.09 -7.80 -6.12
N GLY A 41 -10.78 -8.92 -5.48
CA GLY A 41 -11.74 -9.97 -5.12
C GLY A 41 -11.92 -11.07 -6.17
N GLU A 42 -12.79 -12.02 -5.89
CA GLU A 42 -13.14 -13.12 -6.78
C GLU A 42 -14.00 -12.64 -7.97
N PRO A 43 -13.99 -13.36 -9.13
CA PRO A 43 -14.69 -12.94 -10.35
C PRO A 43 -16.16 -12.56 -10.14
N GLU A 44 -16.91 -13.37 -9.40
CA GLU A 44 -18.36 -13.20 -9.19
C GLU A 44 -18.69 -12.42 -7.91
N SER A 45 -17.66 -11.95 -7.18
CA SER A 45 -17.90 -11.14 -5.99
C SER A 45 -18.26 -9.70 -6.33
N PRO A 46 -19.05 -9.00 -5.49
CA PRO A 46 -19.21 -7.55 -5.60
C PRO A 46 -17.86 -6.82 -5.61
N PRO A 47 -17.81 -5.55 -6.08
CA PRO A 47 -16.60 -4.73 -5.92
C PRO A 47 -16.12 -4.72 -4.47
N THR A 48 -14.83 -4.93 -4.26
CA THR A 48 -14.25 -5.09 -2.92
C THR A 48 -13.68 -3.76 -2.44
N GLY A 49 -14.23 -3.22 -1.35
CA GLY A 49 -13.67 -2.04 -0.68
C GLY A 49 -12.38 -2.38 0.06
N LEU A 50 -11.41 -1.49 -0.02
CA LEU A 50 -10.18 -1.56 0.76
C LEU A 50 -10.32 -0.62 1.97
N VAL A 51 -9.82 -1.04 3.13
CA VAL A 51 -9.83 -0.23 4.34
C VAL A 51 -8.48 0.45 4.56
N GLY A 52 -8.46 1.53 5.34
CA GLY A 52 -7.22 2.18 5.76
C GLY A 52 -6.86 3.46 5.00
N GLY A 53 -7.79 4.09 4.28
CA GLY A 53 -7.54 5.38 3.63
C GLY A 53 -6.52 5.28 2.48
N ILE A 54 -6.60 4.24 1.66
CA ILE A 54 -5.59 3.94 0.62
C ILE A 54 -5.49 5.06 -0.42
N SER A 55 -6.62 5.62 -0.85
CA SER A 55 -6.66 6.73 -1.81
C SER A 55 -6.13 8.02 -1.19
N ASP A 56 -6.48 8.29 0.07
CA ASP A 56 -5.97 9.44 0.83
C ASP A 56 -4.45 9.34 1.02
N GLN A 57 -3.97 8.18 1.46
CA GLN A 57 -2.53 7.93 1.67
C GLN A 57 -1.75 8.06 0.36
N MET A 58 -2.25 7.49 -0.73
CA MET A 58 -1.60 7.61 -2.03
C MET A 58 -1.59 9.06 -2.52
N GLY A 59 -2.71 9.79 -2.33
CA GLY A 59 -2.81 11.21 -2.62
C GLY A 59 -1.78 12.04 -1.84
N ALA A 60 -1.63 11.77 -0.55
CA ALA A 60 -0.67 12.44 0.31
C ALA A 60 0.79 12.18 -0.13
N ILE A 61 1.13 10.92 -0.46
CA ILE A 61 2.46 10.56 -0.97
C ILE A 61 2.75 11.28 -2.29
N MET A 62 1.81 11.31 -3.22
CA MET A 62 1.97 11.97 -4.52
C MET A 62 2.07 13.48 -4.38
N LEU A 63 1.32 14.10 -3.45
CA LEU A 63 1.43 15.52 -3.16
C LEU A 63 2.80 15.86 -2.58
N ALA A 64 3.27 15.11 -1.60
CA ALA A 64 4.60 15.29 -1.02
C ALA A 64 5.70 15.14 -2.08
N HIS A 65 5.62 14.13 -2.95
CA HIS A 65 6.52 13.94 -4.08
C HIS A 65 6.50 15.15 -5.03
N GLY A 66 5.32 15.63 -5.41
CA GLY A 66 5.16 16.81 -6.27
C GLY A 66 5.77 18.07 -5.65
N VAL A 67 5.58 18.29 -4.35
CA VAL A 67 6.20 19.42 -3.62
C VAL A 67 7.73 19.33 -3.63
N VAL A 68 8.30 18.14 -3.36
CA VAL A 68 9.78 17.97 -3.41
C VAL A 68 10.32 18.24 -4.81
N LEU A 69 9.64 17.77 -5.86
CA LEU A 69 10.02 18.08 -7.26
C LEU A 69 9.94 19.59 -7.55
N ALA A 70 8.92 20.27 -7.05
CA ALA A 70 8.77 21.72 -7.22
C ALA A 70 9.86 22.49 -6.46
N VAL A 71 10.25 22.04 -5.26
CA VAL A 71 11.38 22.60 -4.51
C VAL A 71 12.68 22.41 -5.30
N LEU A 72 12.94 21.22 -5.82
CA LEU A 72 14.12 20.95 -6.64
C LEU A 72 14.14 21.81 -7.90
N ALA A 73 13.00 22.01 -8.57
CA ALA A 73 12.89 22.90 -9.73
C ALA A 73 13.17 24.35 -9.34
N ARG A 74 12.65 24.82 -8.20
CA ARG A 74 12.92 26.16 -7.69
C ARG A 74 14.40 26.38 -7.40
N GLU A 75 15.08 25.42 -6.77
CA GLU A 75 16.53 25.52 -6.50
C GLU A 75 17.37 25.53 -7.80
N ARG A 76 16.95 24.75 -8.81
CA ARG A 76 17.68 24.67 -10.09
C ARG A 76 17.39 25.82 -11.05
N TYR A 77 16.15 26.29 -11.10
CA TYR A 77 15.69 27.23 -12.14
C TYR A 77 15.18 28.54 -11.58
N GLY A 78 15.13 28.72 -10.27
CA GLY A 78 14.74 29.97 -9.62
C GLY A 78 13.23 30.29 -9.66
N MET A 79 12.37 29.34 -10.09
CA MET A 79 10.93 29.56 -10.24
C MET A 79 10.11 28.66 -9.30
N GLY A 80 9.04 29.19 -8.70
CA GLY A 80 7.99 28.48 -8.09
C GLY A 80 6.99 27.97 -9.13
N GLN A 81 6.07 27.11 -8.71
CA GLN A 81 5.05 26.55 -9.60
C GLN A 81 3.86 26.02 -8.82
N GLU A 82 2.77 25.76 -9.52
CA GLU A 82 1.64 25.01 -9.01
C GLU A 82 1.90 23.52 -9.05
N VAL A 83 1.51 22.81 -7.97
CA VAL A 83 1.49 21.37 -7.86
C VAL A 83 0.05 20.95 -7.63
N SER A 84 -0.51 20.16 -8.53
CA SER A 84 -1.88 19.67 -8.43
C SER A 84 -1.89 18.14 -8.41
N VAL A 85 -2.56 17.57 -7.42
CA VAL A 85 -2.75 16.11 -7.24
C VAL A 85 -4.23 15.82 -6.98
N SER A 86 -4.70 14.65 -7.39
CA SER A 86 -6.04 14.19 -7.04
C SER A 86 -6.04 12.74 -6.57
N HIS A 87 -7.09 12.33 -5.85
CA HIS A 87 -7.30 10.91 -5.53
C HIS A 87 -7.28 10.07 -6.80
N LEU A 88 -8.03 10.50 -7.83
CA LEU A 88 -8.14 9.77 -9.08
C LEU A 88 -6.77 9.59 -9.76
N SER A 89 -6.01 10.67 -9.95
CA SER A 89 -4.69 10.60 -10.60
C SER A 89 -3.70 9.76 -9.80
N SER A 90 -3.73 9.86 -8.48
CA SER A 90 -2.85 9.10 -7.59
C SER A 90 -3.16 7.60 -7.63
N MET A 91 -4.44 7.24 -7.62
CA MET A 91 -4.86 5.84 -7.72
C MET A 91 -4.64 5.26 -9.12
N MET A 92 -4.73 6.05 -10.18
CA MET A 92 -4.30 5.63 -11.53
C MET A 92 -2.79 5.38 -11.59
N ALA A 93 -1.99 6.21 -10.94
CA ALA A 93 -0.54 5.99 -10.86
C ALA A 93 -0.19 4.72 -10.07
N LEU A 94 -0.88 4.44 -8.97
CA LEU A 94 -0.74 3.19 -8.20
C LEU A 94 -1.00 1.95 -9.06
N GLN A 95 -1.98 2.04 -9.96
CA GLN A 95 -2.38 0.97 -10.88
C GLN A 95 -1.76 1.12 -12.27
N GLY A 96 -0.64 1.83 -12.39
CA GLY A 96 -0.05 2.25 -13.68
C GLY A 96 0.12 1.12 -14.70
N LEU A 97 0.47 -0.10 -14.25
CA LEU A 97 0.55 -1.27 -15.12
C LEU A 97 -0.83 -1.64 -15.69
N SER A 98 -1.83 -1.80 -14.84
CA SER A 98 -3.20 -2.18 -15.25
C SER A 98 -3.84 -1.13 -16.16
N VAL A 99 -3.68 0.14 -15.80
CA VAL A 99 -4.17 1.28 -16.62
C VAL A 99 -3.50 1.29 -17.99
N SER A 100 -2.17 1.11 -18.04
CA SER A 100 -1.42 1.07 -19.31
C SER A 100 -1.85 -0.10 -20.21
N LEU A 101 -2.06 -1.27 -19.61
CA LEU A 101 -2.52 -2.44 -20.34
C LEU A 101 -3.96 -2.27 -20.84
N ALA A 102 -4.85 -1.69 -20.04
CA ALA A 102 -6.21 -1.37 -20.48
C ALA A 102 -6.20 -0.39 -21.66
N CYS A 103 -5.35 0.64 -21.63
CA CYS A 103 -5.18 1.56 -22.76
C CYS A 103 -4.65 0.88 -24.03
N LEU A 104 -3.75 -0.10 -23.90
CA LEU A 104 -3.15 -0.81 -25.03
C LEU A 104 -4.08 -1.86 -25.65
N LEU A 105 -4.88 -2.52 -24.82
CA LEU A 105 -5.70 -3.66 -25.22
C LEU A 105 -7.18 -3.32 -25.38
N ASP A 106 -7.59 -2.12 -25.00
CA ASP A 106 -8.99 -1.64 -24.97
C ASP A 106 -9.92 -2.60 -24.22
N ARG A 107 -9.43 -3.14 -23.12
CA ARG A 107 -10.19 -4.06 -22.26
C ARG A 107 -9.65 -4.07 -20.81
N ASP A 108 -10.51 -4.43 -19.89
CA ASP A 108 -10.15 -4.69 -18.50
C ASP A 108 -9.39 -6.02 -18.34
N PHE A 109 -8.59 -6.10 -17.25
CA PHE A 109 -8.08 -7.37 -16.76
C PHE A 109 -9.19 -8.10 -16.01
N PRO A 110 -9.49 -9.37 -16.39
CA PRO A 110 -10.44 -10.16 -15.63
C PRO A 110 -9.89 -10.47 -14.24
N ARG A 111 -10.77 -10.45 -13.25
CA ARG A 111 -10.45 -11.04 -11.95
C ARG A 111 -10.18 -12.53 -12.13
N GLN A 112 -9.25 -13.04 -11.36
CA GLN A 112 -8.96 -14.48 -11.36
C GLN A 112 -9.54 -15.14 -10.12
N ALA A 113 -10.22 -16.25 -10.32
CA ALA A 113 -10.63 -17.10 -9.21
C ALA A 113 -9.39 -17.76 -8.59
N ARG A 114 -9.29 -17.69 -7.25
CA ARG A 114 -8.17 -18.30 -6.53
C ARG A 114 -8.04 -19.81 -6.82
N ASP A 115 -9.16 -20.52 -6.84
CA ASP A 115 -9.23 -21.97 -7.09
C ASP A 115 -8.93 -22.38 -8.54
N ARG A 116 -8.78 -21.41 -9.44
CA ARG A 116 -8.42 -21.59 -10.85
C ARG A 116 -7.28 -20.63 -11.26
N ALA A 117 -6.38 -20.37 -10.32
CA ALA A 117 -5.24 -19.53 -10.61
C ALA A 117 -4.40 -20.12 -11.75
N TRP A 118 -4.18 -19.34 -12.81
CA TRP A 118 -3.39 -19.74 -13.99
C TRP A 118 -2.01 -20.29 -13.65
N ASN A 119 -1.46 -19.85 -12.53
CA ASN A 119 -0.23 -20.34 -11.97
C ASN A 119 -0.44 -20.71 -10.50
N PRO A 120 -0.57 -22.01 -10.16
CA PRO A 120 -0.73 -22.45 -8.77
C PRO A 120 0.43 -22.06 -7.85
N MET A 121 1.61 -21.78 -8.41
CA MET A 121 2.76 -21.26 -7.65
C MET A 121 2.81 -19.71 -7.59
N TRP A 122 1.79 -19.03 -8.09
CA TRP A 122 1.52 -17.61 -7.91
C TRP A 122 0.11 -17.46 -7.34
N ASN A 123 -0.05 -17.93 -6.10
CA ASN A 123 -1.35 -18.04 -5.46
C ASN A 123 -1.18 -18.06 -3.94
N HIS A 124 -2.28 -18.16 -3.21
CA HIS A 124 -2.27 -18.23 -1.75
C HIS A 124 -3.08 -19.43 -1.26
N TYR A 125 -2.65 -20.00 -0.12
CA TYR A 125 -3.14 -21.25 0.40
C TYR A 125 -3.41 -21.16 1.89
N ARG A 126 -4.53 -21.76 2.32
CA ARG A 126 -4.90 -21.85 3.73
C ARG A 126 -4.11 -22.96 4.40
N CYS A 127 -3.61 -22.70 5.62
CA CYS A 127 -2.83 -23.62 6.40
C CYS A 127 -3.63 -24.22 7.57
N ALA A 128 -3.05 -25.22 8.27
CA ALA A 128 -3.69 -25.94 9.35
C ALA A 128 -4.19 -25.06 10.49
N ASP A 129 -3.49 -23.97 10.78
CA ASP A 129 -3.85 -22.97 11.79
C ASP A 129 -4.91 -21.96 11.35
N GLY A 130 -5.46 -22.12 10.13
CA GLY A 130 -6.42 -21.21 9.53
C GLY A 130 -5.82 -19.93 8.96
N ARG A 131 -4.53 -19.67 9.15
CA ARG A 131 -3.78 -18.59 8.47
C ARG A 131 -3.49 -18.96 7.03
N TRP A 132 -3.03 -17.98 6.27
CA TRP A 132 -2.72 -18.14 4.86
C TRP A 132 -1.24 -17.87 4.59
N LEU A 133 -0.70 -18.52 3.57
CA LEU A 133 0.58 -18.18 2.97
C LEU A 133 0.42 -17.85 1.49
N ALA A 134 1.38 -17.09 0.95
CA ALA A 134 1.46 -16.78 -0.47
C ALA A 134 2.71 -17.39 -1.09
N LEU A 135 2.56 -17.98 -2.27
CA LEU A 135 3.64 -18.37 -3.18
C LEU A 135 3.74 -17.33 -4.30
N ALA A 136 4.96 -17.00 -4.73
CA ALA A 136 5.19 -15.95 -5.74
C ALA A 136 6.25 -16.35 -6.79
N HIS A 137 6.06 -17.49 -7.46
CA HIS A 137 6.98 -18.02 -8.46
C HIS A 137 6.51 -17.69 -9.88
N LEU A 138 7.05 -16.64 -10.51
CA LEU A 138 6.71 -16.23 -11.87
C LEU A 138 7.17 -17.23 -12.95
N GLN A 139 8.19 -18.03 -12.66
CA GLN A 139 8.71 -19.06 -13.53
C GLN A 139 8.45 -20.44 -12.91
N PRO A 140 7.19 -20.91 -12.89
CA PRO A 140 6.83 -22.09 -12.10
C PRO A 140 7.56 -23.36 -12.53
N ASP A 141 7.86 -23.57 -13.80
CA ASP A 141 8.55 -24.77 -14.29
C ASP A 141 9.92 -24.98 -13.67
N ARG A 142 10.62 -23.88 -13.38
CA ARG A 142 11.94 -23.94 -12.70
C ARG A 142 11.86 -24.54 -11.31
N TYR A 143 10.73 -24.31 -10.62
CA TYR A 143 10.57 -24.68 -9.21
C TYR A 143 9.72 -25.94 -9.02
N TRP A 144 8.86 -26.30 -9.98
CA TRP A 144 7.79 -27.28 -9.81
C TRP A 144 8.29 -28.65 -9.33
N GLU A 145 9.26 -29.25 -10.02
CA GLU A 145 9.78 -30.57 -9.65
C GLU A 145 10.39 -30.58 -8.25
N HIS A 146 11.22 -29.55 -7.94
CA HIS A 146 11.83 -29.40 -6.63
C HIS A 146 10.75 -29.17 -5.55
N PHE A 147 9.77 -28.33 -5.84
CA PHE A 147 8.65 -28.08 -4.95
C PHE A 147 7.86 -29.35 -4.63
N CYS A 148 7.47 -30.12 -5.62
CA CYS A 148 6.75 -31.37 -5.42
C CYS A 148 7.52 -32.35 -4.53
N ARG A 149 8.83 -32.45 -4.73
CA ARG A 149 9.69 -33.28 -3.84
C ARG A 149 9.74 -32.71 -2.42
N ALA A 150 9.90 -31.39 -2.29
CA ALA A 150 9.97 -30.75 -0.98
C ALA A 150 8.70 -30.95 -0.16
N VAL A 151 7.53 -30.82 -0.78
CA VAL A 151 6.24 -31.02 -0.08
C VAL A 151 5.82 -32.48 0.06
N GLY A 152 6.68 -33.43 -0.36
CA GLY A 152 6.44 -34.87 -0.20
C GLY A 152 5.43 -35.46 -1.21
N ARG A 153 5.27 -34.81 -2.36
CA ARG A 153 4.38 -35.25 -3.45
C ARG A 153 5.15 -35.34 -4.79
N PRO A 154 6.22 -36.15 -4.87
CA PRO A 154 7.05 -36.24 -6.08
C PRO A 154 6.27 -36.74 -7.30
N GLU A 155 5.18 -37.48 -7.11
CA GLU A 155 4.30 -37.96 -8.15
C GLU A 155 3.61 -36.81 -8.94
N MET A 156 3.39 -35.66 -8.30
CA MET A 156 2.82 -34.48 -8.98
C MET A 156 3.75 -33.93 -10.06
N ALA A 157 5.06 -34.09 -9.88
CA ALA A 157 6.04 -33.62 -10.87
C ALA A 157 6.01 -34.44 -12.16
N SER A 158 5.61 -35.72 -12.06
CA SER A 158 5.50 -36.64 -13.20
C SER A 158 4.07 -36.81 -13.72
N ASP A 159 3.09 -36.18 -13.11
CA ASP A 159 1.70 -36.17 -13.59
C ASP A 159 1.59 -35.35 -14.90
N PRO A 160 1.11 -35.94 -16.00
CA PRO A 160 0.96 -35.23 -17.26
C PRO A 160 0.13 -33.93 -17.16
N ARG A 161 -0.83 -33.87 -16.25
CA ARG A 161 -1.67 -32.68 -16.03
C ARG A 161 -0.87 -31.50 -15.47
N PHE A 162 0.28 -31.76 -14.85
CA PHE A 162 1.08 -30.75 -14.14
C PHE A 162 2.50 -30.61 -14.72
N ALA A 163 2.81 -31.26 -15.83
CA ALA A 163 4.15 -31.38 -16.38
C ALA A 163 4.76 -30.06 -16.83
N SER A 164 3.96 -29.09 -17.22
CA SER A 164 4.40 -27.75 -17.63
C SER A 164 3.49 -26.66 -17.09
N ALA A 165 3.94 -25.40 -17.17
CA ALA A 165 3.10 -24.25 -16.79
C ALA A 165 1.78 -24.22 -17.55
N LEU A 166 1.82 -24.55 -18.86
CA LEU A 166 0.62 -24.59 -19.70
C LEU A 166 -0.34 -25.70 -19.25
N GLU A 167 0.16 -26.89 -18.97
CA GLU A 167 -0.66 -28.00 -18.49
C GLU A 167 -1.28 -27.68 -17.13
N ARG A 168 -0.51 -27.07 -16.22
CA ARG A 168 -1.03 -26.62 -14.92
C ARG A 168 -2.08 -25.53 -15.06
N GLU A 169 -1.97 -24.62 -16.02
CA GLU A 169 -3.01 -23.63 -16.32
C GLU A 169 -4.30 -24.30 -16.82
N GLN A 170 -4.20 -25.28 -17.71
CA GLN A 170 -5.36 -26.04 -18.23
C GLN A 170 -6.04 -26.88 -17.13
N HIS A 171 -5.26 -27.37 -16.19
CA HIS A 171 -5.70 -28.17 -15.03
C HIS A 171 -5.60 -27.40 -13.71
N ALA A 172 -5.85 -26.07 -13.77
CA ALA A 172 -5.60 -25.19 -12.62
C ALA A 172 -6.41 -25.59 -11.37
N ALA A 173 -7.66 -25.96 -11.55
CA ALA A 173 -8.51 -26.37 -10.43
C ALA A 173 -7.97 -27.61 -9.70
N GLU A 174 -7.51 -28.62 -10.44
CA GLU A 174 -6.94 -29.83 -9.86
C GLU A 174 -5.58 -29.58 -9.19
N ALA A 175 -4.75 -28.73 -9.82
CA ALA A 175 -3.46 -28.36 -9.26
C ALA A 175 -3.63 -27.55 -7.95
N VAL A 176 -4.53 -26.58 -7.94
CA VAL A 176 -4.82 -25.78 -6.75
C VAL A 176 -5.44 -26.64 -5.65
N ALA A 177 -6.40 -27.50 -5.97
CA ALA A 177 -7.00 -28.41 -4.97
C ALA A 177 -5.95 -29.33 -4.31
N SER A 178 -5.01 -29.87 -5.10
CA SER A 178 -3.90 -30.68 -4.56
C SER A 178 -3.00 -29.87 -3.61
N LEU A 179 -2.73 -28.60 -3.94
CA LEU A 179 -1.93 -27.74 -3.07
C LEU A 179 -2.72 -27.29 -1.82
N ASP A 180 -4.04 -27.08 -1.93
CA ASP A 180 -4.90 -26.80 -0.77
C ASP A 180 -4.82 -27.94 0.25
N GLU A 181 -4.88 -29.21 -0.18
CA GLU A 181 -4.74 -30.37 0.71
C GLU A 181 -3.35 -30.42 1.38
N ILE A 182 -2.29 -30.18 0.62
CA ILE A 182 -0.91 -30.18 1.13
C ILE A 182 -0.73 -29.10 2.20
N PHE A 183 -1.17 -27.89 1.93
CA PHE A 183 -0.93 -26.78 2.85
C PHE A 183 -1.74 -26.88 4.15
N LEU A 184 -2.80 -27.67 4.21
CA LEU A 184 -3.50 -28.00 5.45
C LEU A 184 -2.73 -28.93 6.39
N GLU A 185 -1.58 -29.49 6.00
CA GLU A 185 -0.80 -30.40 6.83
C GLU A 185 0.03 -29.70 7.93
N ARG A 186 0.31 -28.38 7.80
CA ARG A 186 1.13 -27.60 8.74
C ARG A 186 0.57 -26.19 8.91
N THR A 187 1.05 -25.47 9.94
CA THR A 187 0.79 -24.05 10.13
C THR A 187 1.50 -23.21 9.05
N ALA A 188 1.04 -21.96 8.87
CA ALA A 188 1.65 -21.06 7.89
C ALA A 188 3.14 -20.79 8.20
N GLU A 189 3.49 -20.60 9.46
CA GLU A 189 4.85 -20.37 9.90
C GLU A 189 5.76 -21.60 9.68
N GLU A 190 5.26 -22.80 10.03
CA GLU A 190 5.99 -24.04 9.78
C GLU A 190 6.23 -24.28 8.29
N TRP A 191 5.24 -23.99 7.42
CA TRP A 191 5.41 -24.13 5.98
C TRP A 191 6.44 -23.13 5.43
N VAL A 192 6.39 -21.88 5.87
CA VAL A 192 7.35 -20.86 5.40
C VAL A 192 8.77 -21.21 5.83
N GLY A 193 8.98 -21.61 7.09
CA GLY A 193 10.26 -22.07 7.58
C GLY A 193 10.77 -23.29 6.82
N PHE A 194 9.93 -24.31 6.69
CA PHE A 194 10.24 -25.55 6.00
C PHE A 194 10.63 -25.33 4.52
N LEU A 195 9.84 -24.56 3.77
CA LEU A 195 10.13 -24.32 2.36
C LEU A 195 11.42 -23.53 2.16
N LYS A 196 11.68 -22.52 3.00
CA LYS A 196 12.94 -21.76 2.97
C LYS A 196 14.17 -22.61 3.26
N GLU A 197 14.04 -23.63 4.11
CA GLU A 197 15.12 -24.58 4.39
C GLU A 197 15.35 -25.56 3.24
N LYS A 198 14.32 -25.90 2.48
CA LYS A 198 14.38 -26.88 1.37
C LYS A 198 14.89 -26.29 0.06
N GLY A 199 14.87 -24.97 -0.09
CA GLY A 199 15.36 -24.32 -1.31
C GLY A 199 15.06 -22.83 -1.34
N ASP A 200 15.28 -22.23 -2.51
CA ASP A 200 15.05 -20.81 -2.79
C ASP A 200 13.58 -20.49 -3.14
N PHE A 201 12.65 -21.12 -2.41
CA PHE A 201 11.22 -20.88 -2.62
C PHE A 201 10.81 -19.48 -2.16
N ILE A 202 10.04 -18.81 -3.02
CA ILE A 202 9.51 -17.47 -2.76
C ILE A 202 8.16 -17.63 -2.06
N VAL A 203 8.17 -17.56 -0.75
CA VAL A 203 7.02 -17.82 0.12
C VAL A 203 7.02 -16.89 1.32
N THR A 204 5.83 -16.43 1.74
CA THR A 204 5.64 -15.60 2.93
C THR A 204 4.28 -15.87 3.56
N PRO A 205 4.10 -15.68 4.88
CA PRO A 205 2.76 -15.69 5.47
C PRO A 205 1.98 -14.47 4.98
N ILE A 206 0.65 -14.59 4.94
CA ILE A 206 -0.25 -13.44 4.74
C ILE A 206 -0.59 -12.89 6.13
N ASN A 207 -0.04 -11.74 6.44
CA ASN A 207 -0.21 -11.08 7.73
C ASN A 207 -1.44 -10.17 7.74
N SER A 208 -2.11 -10.07 8.88
CA SER A 208 -2.99 -8.95 9.20
C SER A 208 -2.15 -7.70 9.55
N VAL A 209 -2.77 -6.53 9.58
CA VAL A 209 -2.09 -5.30 10.03
C VAL A 209 -1.61 -5.42 11.48
N ALA A 210 -2.34 -6.15 12.32
CA ALA A 210 -1.95 -6.38 13.71
C ALA A 210 -0.70 -7.27 13.84
N ASP A 211 -0.50 -8.22 12.94
CA ASP A 211 0.69 -9.09 12.94
C ASP A 211 1.98 -8.28 12.69
N LEU A 212 1.90 -7.16 11.97
CA LEU A 212 3.05 -6.27 11.70
C LEU A 212 3.67 -5.72 12.98
N LEU A 213 2.90 -5.60 14.06
CA LEU A 213 3.40 -5.10 15.34
C LEU A 213 4.42 -6.04 16.01
N HIS A 214 4.47 -7.29 15.56
CA HIS A 214 5.32 -8.35 16.09
C HIS A 214 6.20 -8.99 15.01
N ASP A 215 6.07 -8.54 13.76
CA ASP A 215 6.88 -9.03 12.65
C ASP A 215 8.35 -8.60 12.83
N GLN A 216 9.25 -9.58 12.90
CA GLN A 216 10.66 -9.33 13.15
C GLN A 216 11.30 -8.42 12.08
N GLN A 217 10.89 -8.55 10.82
CA GLN A 217 11.40 -7.71 9.74
C GLN A 217 10.96 -6.24 9.90
N VAL A 218 9.74 -6.02 10.41
CA VAL A 218 9.22 -4.68 10.74
C VAL A 218 9.99 -4.08 11.92
N VAL A 219 10.24 -4.88 12.96
CA VAL A 219 10.96 -4.46 14.18
C VAL A 219 12.42 -4.12 13.86
N GLU A 220 13.14 -5.01 13.19
CA GLU A 220 14.57 -4.82 12.86
C GLU A 220 14.81 -3.62 11.93
N ASN A 221 13.88 -3.36 11.01
CA ASN A 221 13.94 -2.18 10.15
C ASN A 221 13.41 -0.90 10.80
N ARG A 222 12.90 -0.97 12.03
CA ARG A 222 12.35 0.18 12.76
C ARG A 222 11.24 0.90 12.01
N TYR A 223 10.37 0.14 11.33
CA TYR A 223 9.24 0.71 10.60
C TYR A 223 8.12 1.21 11.52
N LEU A 224 8.16 0.85 12.81
CA LEU A 224 7.33 1.41 13.87
C LEU A 224 8.17 2.36 14.72
N HIS A 225 7.61 3.53 15.00
CA HIS A 225 8.20 4.55 15.86
C HIS A 225 7.46 4.60 17.19
N GLU A 226 8.22 4.61 18.29
CA GLU A 226 7.66 4.79 19.62
C GLU A 226 7.70 6.26 20.01
N CYS A 227 6.60 6.78 20.54
CA CYS A 227 6.51 8.13 21.09
C CYS A 227 5.65 8.14 22.35
N ASP A 228 5.92 9.10 23.22
CA ASP A 228 5.11 9.33 24.43
C ASP A 228 3.99 10.32 24.09
N HIS A 229 2.75 9.82 24.13
CA HIS A 229 1.55 10.63 23.93
C HIS A 229 1.04 11.12 25.28
N PRO A 230 0.68 12.40 25.43
CA PRO A 230 0.31 12.97 26.74
C PRO A 230 -0.87 12.25 27.39
N ASP A 231 -1.84 11.79 26.63
CA ASP A 231 -3.05 11.13 27.16
C ASP A 231 -2.99 9.62 27.14
N MET A 232 -2.28 9.02 26.14
CA MET A 232 -2.26 7.57 25.94
C MET A 232 -0.99 6.91 26.46
N GLY A 233 -0.03 7.68 26.96
CA GLY A 233 1.28 7.17 27.35
C GLY A 233 2.11 6.71 26.13
N ARG A 234 2.91 5.68 26.31
CA ARG A 234 3.79 5.17 25.24
C ARG A 234 2.99 4.46 24.15
N VAL A 235 3.05 5.00 22.94
CA VAL A 235 2.36 4.48 21.74
C VAL A 235 3.35 4.15 20.64
N ARG A 236 2.94 3.29 19.72
CA ARG A 236 3.67 3.00 18.48
C ARG A 236 2.86 3.50 17.28
N VAL A 237 3.53 4.17 16.36
CA VAL A 237 2.96 4.67 15.11
C VAL A 237 3.82 4.21 13.93
N ALA A 238 3.26 4.23 12.73
CA ALA A 238 4.04 3.98 11.52
C ALA A 238 5.13 5.05 11.41
N GLY A 239 6.36 4.62 11.25
CA GLY A 239 7.52 5.50 11.04
C GLY A 239 7.62 6.00 9.60
N PRO A 240 8.55 6.92 9.33
CA PRO A 240 8.83 7.36 7.98
C PRO A 240 9.27 6.19 7.09
N PRO A 241 8.67 6.02 5.90
CA PRO A 241 8.98 4.87 5.03
C PRO A 241 10.29 5.01 4.25
N VAL A 242 10.89 6.22 4.23
CA VAL A 242 12.12 6.53 3.50
C VAL A 242 13.26 6.71 4.48
N GLY A 243 14.28 5.87 4.39
CA GLY A 243 15.52 6.01 5.14
C GLY A 243 16.52 6.89 4.41
N LEU A 244 16.98 7.97 5.06
CA LEU A 244 18.05 8.84 4.57
C LEU A 244 19.23 8.73 5.54
N SER A 245 20.42 8.39 5.02
CA SER A 245 21.61 8.13 5.84
C SER A 245 22.12 9.36 6.58
N GLU A 246 22.07 10.51 5.93
CA GLU A 246 22.63 11.77 6.44
C GLU A 246 21.56 12.69 7.06
N THR A 247 20.32 12.57 6.63
CA THR A 247 19.20 13.40 7.10
C THR A 247 18.00 12.53 7.43
N PRO A 248 18.12 11.66 8.45
CA PRO A 248 17.04 10.71 8.79
C PRO A 248 15.78 11.47 9.21
N ALA A 249 14.64 11.03 8.66
CA ALA A 249 13.35 11.54 9.11
C ALA A 249 13.04 11.03 10.53
N GLN A 250 12.43 11.88 11.34
CA GLN A 250 12.05 11.58 12.72
C GLN A 250 10.59 11.96 12.96
N VAL A 251 9.91 11.16 13.78
CA VAL A 251 8.63 11.56 14.37
C VAL A 251 8.96 12.39 15.62
N ALA A 252 8.85 13.72 15.50
CA ALA A 252 9.31 14.62 16.54
C ALA A 252 8.30 14.79 17.69
N PHE A 253 7.00 14.74 17.38
CA PHE A 253 5.94 15.06 18.34
C PHE A 253 4.75 14.11 18.18
N PRO A 254 4.02 13.83 19.30
CA PRO A 254 2.69 13.24 19.20
C PRO A 254 1.71 14.21 18.50
N ALA A 255 0.53 13.71 18.14
CA ALA A 255 -0.53 14.57 17.62
C ALA A 255 -0.95 15.59 18.68
N PRO A 256 -0.98 16.90 18.35
CA PRO A 256 -1.37 17.93 19.32
C PRO A 256 -2.88 17.95 19.57
N HIS A 257 -3.30 18.48 20.72
CA HIS A 257 -4.70 18.80 20.94
C HIS A 257 -5.17 19.93 20.02
N LEU A 258 -6.48 20.00 19.81
CA LEU A 258 -7.06 21.09 19.01
C LEU A 258 -6.70 22.45 19.63
N GLY A 259 -6.05 23.31 18.85
CA GLY A 259 -5.65 24.65 19.28
C GLY A 259 -4.42 24.72 20.19
N GLU A 260 -3.77 23.61 20.52
CA GLU A 260 -2.62 23.57 21.46
C GLU A 260 -1.51 24.56 21.11
N HIS A 261 -1.22 24.75 19.83
CA HIS A 261 -0.15 25.62 19.35
C HIS A 261 -0.62 26.98 18.81
N THR A 262 -1.90 27.30 18.95
CA THR A 262 -2.47 28.53 18.34
C THR A 262 -1.70 29.79 18.76
N GLU A 263 -1.45 30.00 20.04
CA GLU A 263 -0.73 31.17 20.53
C GLU A 263 0.73 31.21 20.05
N GLN A 264 1.39 30.06 20.12
CA GLN A 264 2.78 29.93 19.66
C GLN A 264 2.90 30.29 18.17
N VAL A 265 2.00 29.74 17.33
CA VAL A 265 2.01 30.03 15.89
C VAL A 265 1.72 31.50 15.61
N LEU A 266 0.77 32.10 16.30
CA LEU A 266 0.47 33.51 16.14
C LEU A 266 1.65 34.39 16.54
N GLN A 267 2.39 34.05 17.59
CA GLN A 267 3.57 34.79 18.03
C GLN A 267 4.77 34.58 17.08
N GLU A 268 5.14 33.32 16.86
CA GLU A 268 6.40 32.99 16.18
C GLU A 268 6.32 33.18 14.65
N VAL A 269 5.17 32.87 14.05
CA VAL A 269 4.96 32.93 12.61
C VAL A 269 4.16 34.16 12.20
N GLY A 270 3.09 34.46 12.93
CA GLY A 270 2.20 35.58 12.67
C GLY A 270 2.76 36.94 13.12
N GLY A 271 3.75 36.96 14.03
CA GLY A 271 4.32 38.19 14.57
C GLY A 271 3.38 38.96 15.50
N TYR A 272 2.33 38.33 15.97
CA TYR A 272 1.37 38.92 16.91
C TYR A 272 2.01 39.11 18.30
N SER A 273 1.76 40.25 18.90
CA SER A 273 2.12 40.48 20.31
C SER A 273 1.16 39.73 21.24
N SER A 274 1.60 39.45 22.47
CA SER A 274 0.76 38.83 23.50
C SER A 274 -0.52 39.62 23.75
N ARG A 275 -0.49 40.96 23.59
CA ARG A 275 -1.65 41.84 23.78
C ARG A 275 -2.69 41.63 22.67
N GLU A 276 -2.24 41.50 21.44
CA GLU A 276 -3.12 41.23 20.27
C GLU A 276 -3.75 39.86 20.36
N ILE A 277 -3.01 38.86 20.80
CA ILE A 277 -3.52 37.49 21.02
C ILE A 277 -4.59 37.52 22.13
N GLU A 278 -4.37 38.23 23.19
CA GLU A 278 -5.35 38.35 24.26
C GLU A 278 -6.64 39.04 23.78
N SER A 279 -6.53 40.06 22.91
CA SER A 279 -7.68 40.68 22.24
C SER A 279 -8.46 39.66 21.39
N LEU A 280 -7.77 38.85 20.58
CA LEU A 280 -8.40 37.81 19.75
C LEU A 280 -9.16 36.76 20.57
N LYS A 281 -8.62 36.39 21.75
CA LYS A 281 -9.31 35.53 22.72
C LYS A 281 -10.58 36.17 23.27
N GLN A 282 -10.49 37.44 23.70
CA GLN A 282 -11.63 38.16 24.22
C GLN A 282 -12.74 38.38 23.18
N GLU A 283 -12.38 38.48 21.94
CA GLU A 283 -13.28 38.61 20.80
C GLU A 283 -13.82 37.25 20.31
N GLY A 284 -13.37 36.15 20.89
CA GLY A 284 -13.79 34.78 20.49
C GLY A 284 -13.33 34.38 19.08
N VAL A 285 -12.21 34.93 18.60
CA VAL A 285 -11.62 34.56 17.32
C VAL A 285 -10.76 33.31 17.45
N ILE A 286 -10.12 33.14 18.63
CA ILE A 286 -9.30 31.98 18.98
C ILE A 286 -9.65 31.49 20.38
#